data_1917fdac753ca7dbfa4762220d553b88
#
_entry.id   1917fdac753ca7dbfa4762220d553b88
#
_cell.length_a   1.000
_cell.length_b   1.000
_cell.length_c   1.000
_cell.angle_alpha   90.00
_cell.angle_beta   90.00
_cell.angle_gamma   90.00
#
_symmetry.space_group_name_H-M   'P 1'
#
loop_
_entity.id
_entity.type
_entity.pdbx_description
1 polymer ?
#
loop_
_entity_poly.entity_id
_entity_poly.type
_entity_poly.pdbx_seq_one_letter_code
_entity_poly.pdbx_strand_id
1 'polypeptide(L)'
;MPVAGEPFLAHQLELLHWCGIQRAVLCVGYLGEMIQREFGSEACGIKLDYSFDGEKLLGTGGAIKRSLPLLGEEFFVLYGDSYLPVDYAPIAEVFHRSGKSGLMTVFRNEGRYDTSNVVFHEGEIAVYDKKLKLPEMQHIDYGLSLFKSSVFAAYPADEKFDLAEVIGKLVREKQLAGYEVPERFYEMGSPAGLAELEVLLKKR
;
A
#
# COMPACT_ATOMS: atom_id res chain seq x y z
N MET A 1 9.31 4.50 14.38
CA MET A 1 10.61 5.19 14.24
C MET A 1 10.34 6.66 13.95
N PRO A 2 11.02 7.63 14.57
CA PRO A 2 10.84 9.05 14.25
C PRO A 2 11.53 9.42 12.92
N VAL A 3 10.89 10.29 12.15
CA VAL A 3 11.39 10.92 10.93
C VAL A 3 11.08 12.40 11.03
N ALA A 4 12.05 13.27 10.79
CA ALA A 4 11.90 14.73 10.94
C ALA A 4 11.33 15.18 12.31
N GLY A 5 11.55 14.40 13.38
CA GLY A 5 11.12 14.69 14.75
C GLY A 5 9.79 14.07 15.19
N GLU A 6 9.01 13.51 14.28
CA GLU A 6 7.70 12.89 14.55
C GLU A 6 7.70 11.40 14.18
N PRO A 7 6.82 10.58 14.76
CA PRO A 7 6.63 9.19 14.32
C PRO A 7 6.26 9.13 12.84
N PHE A 8 6.89 8.22 12.08
CA PHE A 8 6.63 8.09 10.64
C PHE A 8 5.13 7.89 10.32
N LEU A 9 4.42 7.10 11.13
CA LEU A 9 2.99 6.89 10.97
C LEU A 9 2.19 8.21 11.07
N ALA A 10 2.63 9.18 11.89
CA ALA A 10 1.96 10.49 11.95
C ALA A 10 2.00 11.19 10.59
N HIS A 11 3.17 11.21 9.93
CA HIS A 11 3.29 11.78 8.58
C HIS A 11 2.43 11.06 7.54
N GLN A 12 2.30 9.72 7.64
CA GLN A 12 1.39 8.96 6.76
C GLN A 12 -0.07 9.34 7.02
N LEU A 13 -0.50 9.43 8.29
CA LEU A 13 -1.86 9.80 8.65
C LEU A 13 -2.21 11.23 8.23
N GLU A 14 -1.31 12.18 8.37
CA GLU A 14 -1.49 13.55 7.88
C GLU A 14 -1.68 13.59 6.36
N LEU A 15 -0.86 12.83 5.62
CA LEU A 15 -1.00 12.71 4.17
C LEU A 15 -2.33 12.09 3.77
N LEU A 16 -2.75 11.01 4.44
CA LEU A 16 -4.04 10.36 4.22
C LEU A 16 -5.21 11.32 4.51
N HIS A 17 -5.12 12.08 5.59
CA HIS A 17 -6.12 13.11 5.93
C HIS A 17 -6.21 14.18 4.82
N TRP A 18 -5.06 14.65 4.35
CA TRP A 18 -5.00 15.60 3.23
C TRP A 18 -5.63 15.04 1.95
N CYS A 19 -5.46 13.73 1.68
CA CYS A 19 -6.12 13.01 0.58
C CYS A 19 -7.62 12.74 0.81
N GLY A 20 -8.22 13.22 1.90
CA GLY A 20 -9.63 13.06 2.21
C GLY A 20 -10.01 11.72 2.86
N ILE A 21 -9.03 10.92 3.24
CA ILE A 21 -9.26 9.67 3.99
C ILE A 21 -9.67 10.01 5.42
N GLN A 22 -10.75 9.41 5.90
CA GLN A 22 -11.30 9.67 7.24
C GLN A 22 -11.14 8.51 8.22
N ARG A 23 -10.79 7.33 7.73
CA ARG A 23 -10.64 6.12 8.53
C ARG A 23 -9.53 5.25 7.98
N ALA A 24 -8.72 4.68 8.87
CA ALA A 24 -7.71 3.70 8.54
C ALA A 24 -7.79 2.48 9.48
N VAL A 25 -7.49 1.31 8.94
CA VAL A 25 -7.29 0.09 9.72
C VAL A 25 -5.80 -0.23 9.70
N LEU A 26 -5.18 -0.18 10.85
CA LEU A 26 -3.76 -0.50 11.01
C LEU A 26 -3.62 -2.01 11.24
N CYS A 27 -3.08 -2.72 10.25
CA CYS A 27 -2.69 -4.11 10.37
C CYS A 27 -1.35 -4.17 11.11
N VAL A 28 -1.34 -4.64 12.33
CA VAL A 28 -0.19 -4.59 13.24
C VAL A 28 0.18 -5.98 13.75
N GLY A 29 1.50 -6.22 13.80
CA GLY A 29 2.08 -7.43 14.39
C GLY A 29 2.93 -7.08 15.61
N TYR A 30 4.23 -7.35 15.54
CA TYR A 30 5.17 -7.05 16.61
C TYR A 30 5.12 -5.56 17.02
N LEU A 31 5.02 -5.29 18.32
CA LEU A 31 4.87 -3.94 18.92
C LEU A 31 3.57 -3.21 18.54
N GLY A 32 2.57 -3.87 18.00
CA GLY A 32 1.29 -3.26 17.61
C GLY A 32 0.58 -2.56 18.75
N GLU A 33 0.63 -3.11 19.96
CA GLU A 33 0.06 -2.49 21.16
C GLU A 33 0.74 -1.16 21.55
N MET A 34 2.01 -1.01 21.22
CA MET A 34 2.72 0.25 21.41
C MET A 34 2.20 1.31 20.44
N ILE A 35 1.97 0.94 19.20
CA ILE A 35 1.37 1.82 18.19
C ILE A 35 -0.05 2.22 18.63
N GLN A 36 -0.86 1.26 19.08
CA GLN A 36 -2.21 1.55 19.56
C GLN A 36 -2.23 2.49 20.78
N ARG A 37 -1.27 2.33 21.71
CA ARG A 37 -1.14 3.24 22.88
C ARG A 37 -0.72 4.65 22.46
N GLU A 38 0.16 4.79 21.48
CA GLU A 38 0.68 6.05 20.98
C GLU A 38 -0.40 6.85 20.24
N PHE A 39 -1.12 6.20 19.31
CA PHE A 39 -2.04 6.87 18.39
C PHE A 39 -3.51 6.80 18.81
N GLY A 40 -3.90 5.90 19.73
CA GLY A 40 -5.27 5.77 20.22
C GLY A 40 -6.25 5.35 19.12
N SER A 41 -7.50 5.80 19.26
CA SER A 41 -8.59 5.52 18.29
C SER A 41 -8.79 6.63 17.25
N GLU A 42 -8.04 7.74 17.36
CA GLU A 42 -8.07 8.85 16.41
C GLU A 42 -6.74 9.60 16.47
N ALA A 43 -6.12 9.86 15.31
CA ALA A 43 -4.92 10.67 15.18
C ALA A 43 -4.90 11.38 13.83
N CYS A 44 -4.35 12.59 13.79
CA CYS A 44 -4.22 13.43 12.59
C CYS A 44 -5.57 13.61 11.84
N GLY A 45 -6.71 13.61 12.54
CA GLY A 45 -8.04 13.73 11.94
C GLY A 45 -8.57 12.43 11.29
N ILE A 46 -7.92 11.30 11.53
CA ILE A 46 -8.31 9.98 11.01
C ILE A 46 -8.75 9.07 12.15
N LYS A 47 -9.90 8.41 12.01
CA LYS A 47 -10.34 7.34 12.91
C LYS A 47 -9.50 6.09 12.66
N LEU A 48 -9.00 5.49 13.73
CA LEU A 48 -8.10 4.33 13.69
C LEU A 48 -8.75 3.10 14.29
N ASP A 49 -8.78 2.03 13.51
CA ASP A 49 -9.03 0.68 13.97
C ASP A 49 -7.75 -0.15 13.88
N TYR A 50 -7.64 -1.23 14.66
CA TYR A 50 -6.46 -2.07 14.74
C TYR A 50 -6.81 -3.52 14.47
N SER A 51 -6.08 -4.16 13.56
CA SER A 51 -6.14 -5.59 13.30
C SER A 51 -4.80 -6.21 13.69
N PHE A 52 -4.79 -7.03 14.73
CA PHE A 52 -3.57 -7.68 15.23
C PHE A 52 -3.38 -9.04 14.58
N ASP A 53 -2.16 -9.34 14.12
CA ASP A 53 -1.79 -10.66 13.58
C ASP A 53 -1.91 -11.79 14.63
N GLY A 54 -1.80 -11.46 15.91
CA GLY A 54 -1.75 -12.44 16.99
C GLY A 54 -0.34 -12.99 17.19
N GLU A 55 -0.24 -14.27 17.60
CA GLU A 55 1.05 -14.91 17.92
C GLU A 55 1.95 -15.13 16.69
N LYS A 56 1.37 -15.20 15.51
CA LYS A 56 2.10 -15.46 14.25
C LYS A 56 1.82 -14.36 13.25
N LEU A 57 2.89 -13.85 12.63
CA LEU A 57 2.76 -12.90 11.53
C LEU A 57 2.07 -13.55 10.33
N LEU A 58 1.01 -12.94 9.84
CA LEU A 58 0.19 -13.44 8.75
C LEU A 58 0.70 -13.08 7.36
N GLY A 59 1.74 -12.25 7.28
CA GLY A 59 2.17 -11.67 6.02
C GLY A 59 1.18 -10.63 5.50
N THR A 60 1.53 -9.95 4.42
CA THR A 60 0.77 -8.78 3.93
C THR A 60 -0.65 -9.14 3.48
N GLY A 61 -0.82 -10.26 2.80
CA GLY A 61 -2.13 -10.73 2.36
C GLY A 61 -3.00 -11.27 3.50
N GLY A 62 -2.41 -12.04 4.42
CA GLY A 62 -3.11 -12.61 5.57
C GLY A 62 -3.57 -11.54 6.56
N ALA A 63 -2.76 -10.50 6.80
CA ALA A 63 -3.12 -9.37 7.63
C ALA A 63 -4.34 -8.61 7.07
N ILE A 64 -4.38 -8.37 5.75
CA ILE A 64 -5.55 -7.80 5.08
C ILE A 64 -6.75 -8.72 5.21
N LYS A 65 -6.59 -10.03 4.97
CA LYS A 65 -7.69 -11.00 5.10
C LYS A 65 -8.31 -10.96 6.50
N ARG A 66 -7.49 -10.90 7.54
CA ARG A 66 -7.96 -10.79 8.93
C ARG A 66 -8.69 -9.48 9.20
N SER A 67 -8.26 -8.39 8.59
CA SER A 67 -8.84 -7.06 8.80
C SER A 67 -10.16 -6.82 8.04
N LEU A 68 -10.59 -7.72 7.14
CA LEU A 68 -11.81 -7.55 6.33
C LEU A 68 -13.07 -7.18 7.13
N PRO A 69 -13.34 -7.73 8.34
CA PRO A 69 -14.51 -7.32 9.13
C PRO A 69 -14.50 -5.83 9.53
N LEU A 70 -13.33 -5.20 9.51
CA LEU A 70 -13.14 -3.78 9.81
C LEU A 70 -13.11 -2.91 8.54
N LEU A 71 -12.98 -3.51 7.37
CA LEU A 71 -12.89 -2.83 6.08
C LEU A 71 -14.26 -2.72 5.39
N GLY A 72 -14.39 -1.79 4.44
CA GLY A 72 -15.54 -1.69 3.55
C GLY A 72 -15.50 -2.68 2.38
N GLU A 73 -16.45 -2.53 1.46
CA GLU A 73 -16.48 -3.33 0.22
C GLU A 73 -15.29 -3.04 -0.69
N GLU A 74 -14.78 -1.81 -0.63
CA GLU A 74 -13.60 -1.34 -1.35
C GLU A 74 -12.68 -0.60 -0.39
N PHE A 75 -11.37 -0.78 -0.52
CA PHE A 75 -10.40 -0.15 0.36
C PHE A 75 -9.03 0.00 -0.31
N PHE A 76 -8.34 1.07 0.06
CA PHE A 76 -6.93 1.24 -0.26
C PHE A 76 -6.05 0.38 0.63
N VAL A 77 -4.92 -0.06 0.08
CA VAL A 77 -3.83 -0.70 0.81
C VAL A 77 -2.56 0.11 0.59
N LEU A 78 -1.93 0.50 1.69
CA LEU A 78 -0.67 1.24 1.74
C LEU A 78 0.33 0.47 2.61
N TYR A 79 1.56 0.34 2.16
CA TYR A 79 2.62 -0.25 2.98
C TYR A 79 3.06 0.70 4.10
N GLY A 80 3.32 0.12 5.27
CA GLY A 80 3.65 0.87 6.49
C GLY A 80 5.03 1.55 6.50
N ASP A 81 5.86 1.30 5.50
CA ASP A 81 7.19 1.88 5.30
C ASP A 81 7.27 2.87 4.13
N SER A 82 6.15 3.10 3.44
CA SER A 82 6.10 3.91 2.23
C SER A 82 5.41 5.25 2.48
N TYR A 83 5.98 6.32 1.94
CA TYR A 83 5.40 7.67 1.91
C TYR A 83 5.10 8.06 0.47
N LEU A 84 3.82 8.17 0.13
CA LEU A 84 3.31 8.24 -1.23
C LEU A 84 2.52 9.55 -1.45
N PRO A 85 3.20 10.65 -1.81
CA PRO A 85 2.60 11.98 -1.92
C PRO A 85 1.80 12.14 -3.22
N VAL A 86 0.69 11.40 -3.34
CA VAL A 86 -0.20 11.36 -4.51
C VAL A 86 -1.63 11.60 -4.07
N ASP A 87 -2.45 12.19 -4.95
CA ASP A 87 -3.89 12.31 -4.74
C ASP A 87 -4.59 10.98 -4.98
N TYR A 88 -5.43 10.55 -4.03
CA TYR A 88 -6.13 9.27 -4.07
C TYR A 88 -7.41 9.32 -4.90
N ALA A 89 -8.01 10.48 -5.08
CA ALA A 89 -9.28 10.62 -5.78
C ALA A 89 -9.20 10.18 -7.25
N PRO A 90 -8.20 10.61 -8.07
CA PRO A 90 -8.06 10.14 -9.44
C PRO A 90 -7.83 8.62 -9.55
N ILE A 91 -7.14 8.03 -8.56
CA ILE A 91 -6.88 6.57 -8.50
C ILE A 91 -8.19 5.82 -8.31
N ALA A 92 -9.04 6.27 -7.36
CA ALA A 92 -10.36 5.69 -7.13
C ALA A 92 -11.26 5.82 -8.37
N GLU A 93 -11.25 6.96 -9.06
CA GLU A 93 -12.00 7.15 -10.30
C GLU A 93 -11.60 6.16 -11.40
N VAL A 94 -10.29 5.94 -11.58
CA VAL A 94 -9.80 4.97 -12.58
C VAL A 94 -10.20 3.55 -12.18
N PHE A 95 -10.11 3.21 -10.89
CA PHE A 95 -10.56 1.90 -10.40
C PHE A 95 -12.04 1.66 -10.72
N HIS A 96 -12.92 2.59 -10.37
CA HIS A 96 -14.36 2.46 -10.64
C HIS A 96 -14.67 2.37 -12.13
N ARG A 97 -14.02 3.18 -12.97
CA ARG A 97 -14.20 3.13 -14.45
C ARG A 97 -13.70 1.82 -15.04
N SER A 98 -12.67 1.22 -14.47
CA SER A 98 -12.12 -0.04 -14.96
C SER A 98 -13.06 -1.23 -14.82
N GLY A 99 -13.98 -1.19 -13.84
CA GLY A 99 -14.85 -2.28 -13.45
C GLY A 99 -14.13 -3.50 -12.86
N LYS A 100 -12.81 -3.45 -12.75
CA LYS A 100 -11.96 -4.55 -12.27
C LYS A 100 -12.06 -4.72 -10.76
N SER A 101 -11.48 -5.79 -10.26
CA SER A 101 -11.53 -6.17 -8.84
C SER A 101 -10.36 -5.62 -8.02
N GLY A 102 -9.31 -5.15 -8.69
CA GLY A 102 -8.16 -4.49 -8.09
C GLY A 102 -7.57 -3.43 -8.99
N LEU A 103 -6.83 -2.50 -8.39
CA LEU A 103 -5.97 -1.54 -9.06
C LEU A 103 -4.63 -1.47 -8.33
N MET A 104 -3.55 -1.43 -9.07
CA MET A 104 -2.20 -1.17 -8.59
C MET A 104 -1.71 0.16 -9.16
N THR A 105 -1.16 1.01 -8.32
CA THR A 105 -0.40 2.16 -8.79
C THR A 105 1.02 1.73 -9.15
N VAL A 106 1.55 2.29 -10.22
CA VAL A 106 2.90 2.01 -10.71
C VAL A 106 3.65 3.31 -10.95
N PHE A 107 4.96 3.27 -10.78
CA PHE A 107 5.85 4.37 -11.09
C PHE A 107 6.85 3.95 -12.17
N ARG A 108 7.08 4.82 -13.14
CA ARG A 108 8.09 4.58 -14.19
C ARG A 108 9.49 4.74 -13.60
N ASN A 109 10.01 3.63 -13.13
CA ASN A 109 11.23 3.59 -12.32
C ASN A 109 12.52 3.57 -13.16
N GLU A 110 12.50 2.87 -14.30
CA GLU A 110 13.66 2.73 -15.20
C GLU A 110 14.95 2.31 -14.47
N GLY A 111 14.80 1.52 -13.40
CA GLY A 111 15.92 1.04 -12.58
C GLY A 111 16.58 2.08 -11.67
N ARG A 112 15.93 3.24 -11.44
CA ARG A 112 16.56 4.37 -10.70
C ARG A 112 16.58 4.21 -9.18
N TYR A 113 15.51 3.69 -8.58
CA TYR A 113 15.34 3.68 -7.11
C TYR A 113 15.43 2.28 -6.53
N ASP A 114 14.82 1.30 -7.19
CA ASP A 114 14.86 -0.11 -6.81
C ASP A 114 14.64 -0.96 -8.08
N THR A 115 14.59 -2.28 -7.93
CA THR A 115 14.37 -3.20 -9.05
C THR A 115 12.95 -3.07 -9.58
N SER A 116 12.82 -2.69 -10.87
CA SER A 116 11.52 -2.68 -11.55
C SER A 116 10.94 -4.10 -11.61
N ASN A 117 9.63 -4.22 -11.35
CA ASN A 117 8.95 -5.49 -11.16
C ASN A 117 7.59 -5.57 -11.86
N VAL A 118 7.28 -4.57 -12.72
CA VAL A 118 6.00 -4.46 -13.43
C VAL A 118 6.23 -4.20 -14.92
N VAL A 119 5.49 -4.94 -15.76
CA VAL A 119 5.24 -4.57 -17.16
C VAL A 119 3.87 -3.90 -17.21
N PHE A 120 3.86 -2.62 -17.54
CA PHE A 120 2.66 -1.78 -17.59
C PHE A 120 2.51 -1.13 -18.95
N HIS A 121 1.29 -1.15 -19.50
CA HIS A 121 0.93 -0.49 -20.76
C HIS A 121 -0.51 0.03 -20.68
N GLU A 122 -0.69 1.33 -20.92
CA GLU A 122 -2.02 1.95 -21.13
C GLU A 122 -3.11 1.57 -20.11
N GLY A 123 -2.75 1.55 -18.83
CA GLY A 123 -3.69 1.19 -17.74
C GLY A 123 -3.81 -0.31 -17.44
N GLU A 124 -3.03 -1.16 -18.10
CA GLU A 124 -3.02 -2.60 -17.87
C GLU A 124 -1.70 -3.07 -17.25
N ILE A 125 -1.79 -3.92 -16.23
CA ILE A 125 -0.65 -4.64 -15.67
C ILE A 125 -0.55 -5.99 -16.41
N ALA A 126 0.44 -6.09 -17.29
CA ALA A 126 0.68 -7.33 -18.06
C ALA A 126 1.45 -8.36 -17.25
N VAL A 127 2.45 -7.91 -16.47
CA VAL A 127 3.27 -8.77 -15.60
C VAL A 127 3.54 -8.04 -14.29
N TYR A 128 3.44 -8.76 -13.19
CA TYR A 128 3.93 -8.36 -11.88
C TYR A 128 4.67 -9.53 -11.25
N ASP A 129 5.96 -9.35 -10.98
CA ASP A 129 6.78 -10.37 -10.33
C ASP A 129 7.99 -9.73 -9.62
N LYS A 130 8.14 -9.99 -8.32
CA LYS A 130 9.23 -9.46 -7.50
C LYS A 130 10.58 -10.17 -7.73
N LYS A 131 10.56 -11.36 -8.36
CA LYS A 131 11.76 -12.21 -8.55
C LYS A 131 12.24 -12.23 -10.00
N LEU A 132 11.29 -12.21 -10.93
CA LEU A 132 11.58 -12.20 -12.36
C LEU A 132 12.14 -10.84 -12.77
N LYS A 133 13.12 -10.85 -13.66
CA LYS A 133 13.69 -9.64 -14.26
C LYS A 133 13.58 -9.74 -15.77
N LEU A 134 12.69 -8.92 -16.34
CA LEU A 134 12.51 -8.78 -17.77
C LEU A 134 12.94 -7.39 -18.23
N PRO A 135 13.52 -7.25 -19.43
CA PRO A 135 13.85 -5.93 -19.98
C PRO A 135 12.67 -4.98 -20.09
N GLU A 136 11.45 -5.53 -20.28
CA GLU A 136 10.20 -4.80 -20.39
C GLU A 136 9.67 -4.29 -19.05
N MET A 137 10.20 -4.77 -17.94
CA MET A 137 9.84 -4.29 -16.59
C MET A 137 10.48 -2.92 -16.34
N GLN A 138 9.84 -1.87 -16.78
CA GLN A 138 10.30 -0.48 -16.59
C GLN A 138 9.60 0.23 -15.44
N HIS A 139 8.52 -0.36 -14.92
CA HIS A 139 7.76 0.18 -13.80
C HIS A 139 8.01 -0.62 -12.52
N ILE A 140 7.74 0.04 -11.40
CA ILE A 140 7.75 -0.58 -10.06
C ILE A 140 6.38 -0.39 -9.42
N ASP A 141 5.96 -1.38 -8.61
CA ASP A 141 4.85 -1.23 -7.68
C ASP A 141 5.09 0.00 -6.79
N TYR A 142 4.20 0.98 -6.88
CA TYR A 142 4.33 2.25 -6.16
C TYR A 142 4.04 2.11 -4.66
N GLY A 143 3.38 1.00 -4.27
CA GLY A 143 3.06 0.71 -2.86
C GLY A 143 1.66 1.14 -2.43
N LEU A 144 0.83 1.62 -3.35
CA LEU A 144 -0.59 1.94 -3.13
C LEU A 144 -1.44 1.09 -4.06
N SER A 145 -2.41 0.39 -3.50
CA SER A 145 -3.37 -0.43 -4.26
C SER A 145 -4.79 -0.21 -3.77
N LEU A 146 -5.77 -0.50 -4.62
CA LEU A 146 -7.20 -0.47 -4.29
C LEU A 146 -7.82 -1.82 -4.63
N PHE A 147 -8.60 -2.40 -3.71
CA PHE A 147 -9.21 -3.73 -3.90
C PHE A 147 -10.66 -3.74 -3.49
N LYS A 148 -11.44 -4.60 -4.16
CA LYS A 148 -12.71 -5.10 -3.64
C LYS A 148 -12.45 -6.15 -2.57
N SER A 149 -13.17 -6.11 -1.46
CA SER A 149 -13.05 -7.08 -0.36
C SER A 149 -13.29 -8.53 -0.82
N SER A 150 -14.15 -8.71 -1.82
CA SER A 150 -14.46 -10.01 -2.43
C SER A 150 -13.24 -10.74 -3.02
N VAL A 151 -12.19 -10.01 -3.41
CA VAL A 151 -10.92 -10.57 -3.91
C VAL A 151 -10.31 -11.54 -2.89
N PHE A 152 -10.47 -11.26 -1.61
CA PHE A 152 -9.89 -12.04 -0.53
C PHE A 152 -10.79 -13.19 -0.05
N ALA A 153 -11.99 -13.35 -0.62
CA ALA A 153 -12.96 -14.36 -0.14
C ALA A 153 -12.42 -15.80 -0.23
N ALA A 154 -11.69 -16.12 -1.30
CA ALA A 154 -11.13 -17.45 -1.56
C ALA A 154 -9.87 -17.77 -0.74
N TYR A 155 -9.30 -16.80 -0.03
CA TYR A 155 -8.09 -17.03 0.77
C TYR A 155 -8.45 -17.48 2.18
N PRO A 156 -7.68 -18.40 2.77
CA PRO A 156 -7.94 -18.90 4.11
C PRO A 156 -7.82 -17.81 5.16
N ALA A 157 -8.63 -17.89 6.21
CA ALA A 157 -8.48 -17.06 7.38
C ALA A 157 -7.29 -17.56 8.22
N ASP A 158 -6.59 -16.65 8.88
CA ASP A 158 -5.53 -16.95 9.85
C ASP A 158 -4.32 -17.73 9.29
N GLU A 159 -4.16 -17.75 7.98
CA GLU A 159 -2.98 -18.30 7.31
C GLU A 159 -2.06 -17.21 6.77
N LYS A 160 -0.77 -17.54 6.75
CA LYS A 160 0.26 -16.64 6.24
C LYS A 160 0.33 -16.70 4.72
N PHE A 161 0.09 -15.57 4.04
CA PHE A 161 0.35 -15.40 2.62
C PHE A 161 0.71 -13.95 2.28
N ASP A 162 1.36 -13.75 1.13
CA ASP A 162 1.77 -12.43 0.64
C ASP A 162 0.69 -11.82 -0.26
N LEU A 163 0.50 -10.50 -0.18
CA LEU A 163 -0.38 -9.75 -1.07
C LEU A 163 0.02 -9.92 -2.54
N ALA A 164 1.30 -10.16 -2.83
CA ALA A 164 1.77 -10.44 -4.18
C ALA A 164 1.10 -11.68 -4.80
N GLU A 165 0.66 -12.67 -4.01
CA GLU A 165 -0.09 -13.82 -4.50
C GLU A 165 -1.46 -13.42 -5.02
N VAL A 166 -2.15 -12.52 -4.29
CA VAL A 166 -3.44 -11.94 -4.68
C VAL A 166 -3.29 -11.12 -5.96
N ILE A 167 -2.31 -10.25 -6.00
CA ILE A 167 -1.99 -9.40 -7.15
C ILE A 167 -1.69 -10.28 -8.37
N GLY A 168 -0.81 -11.28 -8.22
CA GLY A 168 -0.47 -12.19 -9.31
C GLY A 168 -1.68 -13.00 -9.85
N LYS A 169 -2.63 -13.36 -8.98
CA LYS A 169 -3.89 -13.95 -9.40
C LYS A 169 -4.72 -12.96 -10.22
N LEU A 170 -4.88 -11.73 -9.74
CA LEU A 170 -5.65 -10.70 -10.46
C LEU A 170 -5.04 -10.36 -11.83
N VAL A 171 -3.71 -10.34 -11.95
CA VAL A 171 -3.02 -10.19 -13.24
C VAL A 171 -3.41 -11.31 -14.19
N ARG A 172 -3.28 -12.57 -13.77
CA ARG A 172 -3.64 -13.73 -14.61
C ARG A 172 -5.12 -13.73 -15.03
N GLU A 173 -6.00 -13.26 -14.17
CA GLU A 173 -7.45 -13.17 -14.43
C GLU A 173 -7.84 -11.88 -15.15
N LYS A 174 -6.89 -10.99 -15.49
CA LYS A 174 -7.12 -9.67 -16.09
C LYS A 174 -8.04 -8.77 -15.25
N GLN A 175 -8.05 -8.97 -13.93
CA GLN A 175 -8.86 -8.26 -12.96
C GLN A 175 -8.06 -7.18 -12.20
N LEU A 176 -6.84 -6.85 -12.64
CA LEU A 176 -6.03 -5.77 -12.09
C LEU A 176 -5.91 -4.62 -13.10
N ALA A 177 -6.36 -3.43 -12.71
CA ALA A 177 -6.07 -2.19 -13.43
C ALA A 177 -4.72 -1.64 -13.00
N GLY A 178 -4.09 -0.85 -13.85
CA GLY A 178 -2.89 -0.09 -13.51
C GLY A 178 -3.15 1.42 -13.56
N TYR A 179 -2.49 2.16 -12.69
CA TYR A 179 -2.47 3.62 -12.70
C TYR A 179 -1.03 4.11 -12.57
N GLU A 180 -0.51 4.80 -13.57
CA GLU A 180 0.83 5.37 -13.53
C GLU A 180 0.83 6.66 -12.73
N VAL A 181 1.69 6.73 -11.71
CA VAL A 181 1.88 7.90 -10.86
C VAL A 181 3.13 8.64 -11.34
N PRO A 182 3.05 9.95 -11.62
CA PRO A 182 4.22 10.72 -12.05
C PRO A 182 5.15 11.11 -10.89
N GLU A 183 4.62 11.24 -9.67
CA GLU A 183 5.39 11.55 -8.46
C GLU A 183 6.17 10.33 -7.98
N ARG A 184 7.42 10.54 -7.53
CA ARG A 184 8.17 9.44 -6.94
C ARG A 184 7.66 9.07 -5.56
N PHE A 185 7.84 7.80 -5.21
CA PHE A 185 7.64 7.31 -3.84
C PHE A 185 8.86 7.58 -2.97
N TYR A 186 8.65 7.57 -1.65
CA TYR A 186 9.69 7.58 -0.64
C TYR A 186 9.49 6.38 0.29
N GLU A 187 10.56 5.87 0.86
CA GLU A 187 10.52 4.71 1.76
C GLU A 187 11.48 4.93 2.94
N MET A 188 11.22 4.26 4.04
CA MET A 188 12.06 4.34 5.24
C MET A 188 12.81 3.04 5.55
N GLY A 189 12.77 2.06 4.65
CA GLY A 189 13.42 0.75 4.80
C GLY A 189 14.93 0.79 4.58
N SER A 190 15.46 1.84 3.92
CA SER A 190 16.88 2.04 3.70
C SER A 190 17.41 3.33 4.34
N PRO A 191 18.70 3.40 4.74
CA PRO A 191 19.30 4.65 5.23
C PRO A 191 19.24 5.80 4.22
N ALA A 192 19.34 5.51 2.93
CA ALA A 192 19.27 6.49 1.87
C ALA A 192 17.84 7.02 1.71
N GLY A 193 16.84 6.12 1.65
CA GLY A 193 15.42 6.47 1.55
C GLY A 193 14.97 7.30 2.75
N LEU A 194 15.40 6.93 3.96
CA LEU A 194 15.13 7.70 5.17
C LEU A 194 15.68 9.13 5.09
N ALA A 195 16.93 9.31 4.65
CA ALA A 195 17.54 10.63 4.53
C ALA A 195 16.81 11.52 3.51
N GLU A 196 16.41 10.95 2.38
CA GLU A 196 15.64 11.65 1.35
C GLU A 196 14.26 12.04 1.84
N LEU A 197 13.59 11.15 2.57
CA LEU A 197 12.28 11.40 3.17
C LEU A 197 12.37 12.51 4.23
N GLU A 198 13.40 12.52 5.09
CA GLU A 198 13.61 13.61 6.05
C GLU A 198 13.78 14.97 5.36
N VAL A 199 14.52 15.02 4.25
CA VAL A 199 14.68 16.27 3.48
C VAL A 199 13.33 16.74 2.91
N LEU A 200 12.50 15.83 2.43
CA LEU A 200 11.17 16.15 1.92
C LEU A 200 10.27 16.72 3.03
N LEU A 201 10.20 16.03 4.18
CA LEU A 201 9.29 16.39 5.27
C LEU A 201 9.68 17.69 5.98
N LYS A 202 10.97 18.03 6.04
CA LYS A 202 11.45 19.32 6.59
C LYS A 202 11.13 20.53 5.70
N LYS A 203 10.71 20.34 4.46
CA LYS A 203 10.33 21.40 3.51
C LYS A 203 8.82 21.69 3.50
N ARG A 204 8.04 20.88 4.18
CA ARG A 204 6.58 21.04 4.34
C ARG A 204 6.27 21.79 5.63
#